data_66dafc56c0e3e6a6faf6ada73782246d
#
_entry.id   66dafc56c0e3e6a6faf6ada73782246d
#
_cell.length_a   1.000
_cell.length_b   1.000
_cell.length_c   1.000
_cell.angle_alpha   90.00
_cell.angle_beta   90.00
_cell.angle_gamma   90.00
#
_symmetry.space_group_name_H-M   'P 1'
#
loop_
_entity.id
_entity.type
_entity.pdbx_description
1 polymer ?
#
loop_
_entity_poly.entity_id
_entity_poly.type
_entity_poly.pdbx_seq_one_letter_code
_entity_poly.pdbx_strand_id
1 'polypeptide(L)'
;VTPETLDHVALWVADRDPIADFVTSRVGMHVVDRTDAFTLVGSDARRGKLTLFEAEGPRERGALKHVALRVSKLDSALGSLDGTQVDRPRDGEAYMDVSEGLRLGLVEAPTEVEYDLDHVALWSRTPEETAEEYLGLGFSPASPGPSGAPRVEVGGAFVEFHQGEPGDPERPLLNHLAVLVESAEEHIAEARDRGLEIDNIVDAANTYAVFVWGPERVKVEYVEHKPTFSLT
;
A
#
# COMPACT_ATOMS: atom_id res chain seq x y z
N VAL A 1 4.57 -10.89 17.00
CA VAL A 1 4.20 -11.61 15.78
C VAL A 1 4.73 -10.82 14.58
N THR A 2 5.28 -11.49 13.56
CA THR A 2 5.93 -10.80 12.42
C THR A 2 5.03 -10.95 11.19
N PRO A 3 4.67 -9.84 10.53
CA PRO A 3 3.97 -9.87 9.25
C PRO A 3 4.81 -10.57 8.16
N GLU A 4 4.13 -11.23 7.21
CA GLU A 4 4.77 -12.01 6.15
C GLU A 4 5.12 -11.15 4.93
N THR A 5 4.20 -10.29 4.50
CA THR A 5 4.36 -9.42 3.32
C THR A 5 3.40 -8.26 3.36
N LEU A 6 3.67 -7.24 2.54
CA LEU A 6 2.71 -6.19 2.25
C LEU A 6 1.64 -6.76 1.30
N ASP A 7 0.43 -6.94 1.83
CA ASP A 7 -0.67 -7.59 1.11
C ASP A 7 -1.33 -6.65 0.10
N HIS A 8 -1.75 -5.48 0.55
CA HIS A 8 -2.34 -4.46 -0.33
C HIS A 8 -2.23 -3.04 0.25
N VAL A 9 -2.46 -2.06 -0.63
CA VAL A 9 -2.64 -0.66 -0.25
C VAL A 9 -4.07 -0.26 -0.54
N ALA A 10 -4.77 0.19 0.48
CA ALA A 10 -6.16 0.62 0.36
C ALA A 10 -6.28 2.13 0.28
N LEU A 11 -7.08 2.59 -0.66
CA LEU A 11 -7.30 4.01 -0.94
C LEU A 11 -8.79 4.35 -0.81
N TRP A 12 -9.09 5.54 -0.26
CA TRP A 12 -10.38 6.17 -0.39
C TRP A 12 -10.39 7.02 -1.65
N VAL A 13 -11.37 6.87 -2.52
CA VAL A 13 -11.48 7.63 -3.76
C VAL A 13 -12.94 8.07 -4.00
N ALA A 14 -13.15 9.23 -4.61
CA ALA A 14 -14.51 9.68 -4.95
C ALA A 14 -15.09 8.88 -6.12
N ASP A 15 -14.23 8.43 -7.05
CA ASP A 15 -14.59 7.59 -8.18
C ASP A 15 -13.48 6.53 -8.37
N ARG A 16 -13.86 5.27 -8.32
CA ARG A 16 -12.95 4.12 -8.46
C ARG A 16 -12.50 3.87 -9.89
N ASP A 17 -13.37 4.20 -10.86
CA ASP A 17 -13.18 3.80 -12.25
C ASP A 17 -11.95 4.44 -12.90
N PRO A 18 -11.64 5.73 -12.74
CA PRO A 18 -10.46 6.33 -13.38
C PRO A 18 -9.14 5.67 -12.97
N ILE A 19 -8.99 5.27 -11.69
CA ILE A 19 -7.78 4.59 -11.23
C ILE A 19 -7.79 3.12 -11.70
N ALA A 20 -8.91 2.41 -11.56
CA ALA A 20 -9.04 1.03 -12.00
C ALA A 20 -8.77 0.90 -13.51
N ASP A 21 -9.36 1.77 -14.33
CA ASP A 21 -9.14 1.80 -15.78
C ASP A 21 -7.68 2.12 -16.13
N PHE A 22 -7.06 3.08 -15.44
CA PHE A 22 -5.65 3.39 -15.67
C PHE A 22 -4.75 2.19 -15.38
N VAL A 23 -4.86 1.59 -14.20
CA VAL A 23 -3.97 0.48 -13.81
C VAL A 23 -4.23 -0.79 -14.61
N THR A 24 -5.45 -1.05 -15.06
CA THR A 24 -5.76 -2.22 -15.89
C THR A 24 -5.40 -2.02 -17.35
N SER A 25 -5.71 -0.85 -17.95
CA SER A 25 -5.50 -0.61 -19.38
C SER A 25 -4.09 -0.12 -19.72
N ARG A 26 -3.40 0.54 -18.78
CA ARG A 26 -2.10 1.18 -19.01
C ARG A 26 -0.96 0.48 -18.29
N VAL A 27 -1.19 0.01 -17.05
CA VAL A 27 -0.16 -0.69 -16.29
C VAL A 27 -0.20 -2.19 -16.57
N GLY A 28 -1.37 -2.77 -16.81
CA GLY A 28 -1.56 -4.20 -17.11
C GLY A 28 -1.99 -5.03 -15.90
N MET A 29 -2.43 -4.37 -14.82
CA MET A 29 -3.07 -5.04 -13.70
C MET A 29 -4.44 -5.62 -14.10
N HIS A 30 -5.01 -6.46 -13.24
CA HIS A 30 -6.33 -7.06 -13.45
C HIS A 30 -7.29 -6.61 -12.36
N VAL A 31 -8.60 -6.57 -12.68
CA VAL A 31 -9.64 -6.51 -11.65
C VAL A 31 -9.77 -7.90 -11.05
N VAL A 32 -9.33 -8.08 -9.80
CA VAL A 32 -9.42 -9.36 -9.07
C VAL A 32 -10.76 -9.53 -8.37
N ASP A 33 -11.37 -8.42 -7.92
CA ASP A 33 -12.72 -8.41 -7.36
C ASP A 33 -13.37 -7.03 -7.49
N ARG A 34 -14.69 -7.00 -7.62
CA ARG A 34 -15.47 -5.77 -7.66
C ARG A 34 -16.81 -5.95 -6.96
N THR A 35 -17.02 -5.17 -5.93
CA THR A 35 -18.25 -5.13 -5.14
C THR A 35 -18.86 -3.72 -5.14
N ASP A 36 -20.00 -3.56 -4.49
CA ASP A 36 -20.57 -2.22 -4.29
C ASP A 36 -19.66 -1.34 -3.42
N ALA A 37 -18.87 -1.92 -2.52
CA ALA A 37 -18.04 -1.19 -1.57
C ALA A 37 -16.62 -0.89 -2.09
N PHE A 38 -16.03 -1.77 -2.92
CA PHE A 38 -14.66 -1.61 -3.37
C PHE A 38 -14.40 -2.22 -4.76
N THR A 39 -13.28 -1.81 -5.36
CA THR A 39 -12.66 -2.47 -6.51
C THR A 39 -11.24 -2.87 -6.10
N LEU A 40 -10.93 -4.16 -6.20
CA LEU A 40 -9.61 -4.72 -5.97
C LEU A 40 -8.92 -4.94 -7.31
N VAL A 41 -7.77 -4.33 -7.51
CA VAL A 41 -6.94 -4.48 -8.70
C VAL A 41 -5.55 -4.99 -8.30
N GLY A 42 -4.91 -5.78 -9.16
CA GLY A 42 -3.60 -6.32 -8.85
C GLY A 42 -3.06 -7.24 -9.93
N SER A 43 -1.93 -7.89 -9.65
CA SER A 43 -1.39 -8.99 -10.47
C SER A 43 -2.20 -10.26 -10.25
N ASP A 44 -2.42 -10.60 -9.00
CA ASP A 44 -3.28 -11.71 -8.57
C ASP A 44 -3.88 -11.42 -7.18
N ALA A 45 -4.64 -12.37 -6.65
CA ALA A 45 -5.31 -12.23 -5.35
C ALA A 45 -4.36 -12.19 -4.14
N ARG A 46 -3.08 -12.46 -4.33
CA ARG A 46 -2.10 -12.56 -3.24
C ARG A 46 -1.05 -11.47 -3.27
N ARG A 47 -0.80 -10.83 -4.43
CA ARG A 47 0.32 -9.89 -4.61
C ARG A 47 -0.05 -8.69 -5.46
N GLY A 48 0.65 -7.59 -5.21
CA GLY A 48 0.60 -6.39 -6.04
C GLY A 48 -0.77 -5.73 -6.09
N LYS A 49 -1.47 -5.65 -4.95
CA LYS A 49 -2.87 -5.22 -4.92
C LYS A 49 -3.06 -3.79 -4.46
N LEU A 50 -4.01 -3.12 -5.11
CA LEU A 50 -4.61 -1.87 -4.66
C LEU A 50 -6.10 -2.10 -4.41
N THR A 51 -6.59 -1.68 -3.26
CA THR A 51 -8.01 -1.70 -2.94
C THR A 51 -8.58 -0.29 -3.02
N LEU A 52 -9.54 -0.06 -3.90
CA LEU A 52 -10.17 1.23 -4.11
C LEU A 52 -11.55 1.22 -3.45
N PHE A 53 -11.70 1.92 -2.32
CA PHE A 53 -12.97 2.12 -1.64
C PHE A 53 -13.61 3.41 -2.11
N GLU A 54 -14.89 3.36 -2.49
CA GLU A 54 -15.64 4.57 -2.83
C GLU A 54 -16.00 5.34 -1.57
N ALA A 55 -15.77 6.64 -1.61
CA ALA A 55 -16.11 7.53 -0.52
C ALA A 55 -16.42 8.93 -1.04
N GLU A 56 -17.41 9.57 -0.43
CA GLU A 56 -17.93 10.86 -0.89
C GLU A 56 -16.89 11.97 -0.89
N GLY A 57 -16.80 12.69 -2.01
CA GLY A 57 -16.06 13.92 -2.21
C GLY A 57 -14.55 13.74 -2.41
N PRO A 58 -13.87 14.84 -2.76
CA PRO A 58 -12.45 14.79 -3.07
C PRO A 58 -11.60 14.39 -1.87
N ARG A 59 -10.44 13.79 -2.15
CA ARG A 59 -9.49 13.32 -1.15
C ARG A 59 -8.25 14.20 -1.10
N GLU A 60 -7.63 14.26 0.06
CA GLU A 60 -6.34 14.89 0.28
C GLU A 60 -5.28 13.80 0.45
N ARG A 61 -4.09 14.03 -0.08
CA ARG A 61 -3.00 13.03 0.00
C ARG A 61 -2.67 12.61 1.43
N GLY A 62 -2.73 13.56 2.37
CA GLY A 62 -2.35 13.28 3.75
C GLY A 62 -0.91 12.75 3.83
N ALA A 63 -0.71 11.72 4.60
CA ALA A 63 0.59 11.07 4.73
C ALA A 63 1.07 10.37 3.44
N LEU A 64 0.18 10.03 2.49
CA LEU A 64 0.59 9.30 1.29
C LEU A 64 1.39 10.17 0.33
N LYS A 65 2.63 9.79 0.06
CA LYS A 65 3.46 10.40 -0.98
C LYS A 65 3.27 9.70 -2.32
N HIS A 66 3.45 8.38 -2.37
CA HIS A 66 3.18 7.53 -3.54
C HIS A 66 3.09 6.05 -3.16
N VAL A 67 2.55 5.25 -4.08
CA VAL A 67 2.64 3.79 -4.08
C VAL A 67 3.52 3.37 -5.25
N ALA A 68 4.49 2.49 -5.04
CA ALA A 68 5.34 1.98 -6.11
C ALA A 68 5.15 0.47 -6.31
N LEU A 69 5.06 0.08 -7.57
CA LEU A 69 4.95 -1.30 -8.01
C LEU A 69 6.30 -1.77 -8.55
N ARG A 70 6.68 -2.98 -8.24
CA ARG A 70 7.87 -3.64 -8.76
C ARG A 70 7.54 -4.30 -10.09
N VAL A 71 8.41 -4.06 -11.07
CA VAL A 71 8.31 -4.65 -12.42
C VAL A 71 9.65 -5.26 -12.83
N SER A 72 9.64 -6.34 -13.59
CA SER A 72 10.88 -7.00 -14.02
C SER A 72 11.65 -6.22 -15.10
N LYS A 73 10.96 -5.38 -15.90
CA LYS A 73 11.52 -4.54 -16.97
C LYS A 73 10.75 -3.24 -17.08
N LEU A 74 11.36 -2.15 -16.63
CA LEU A 74 10.72 -0.83 -16.59
C LEU A 74 10.35 -0.32 -17.99
N ASP A 75 11.26 -0.38 -18.96
CA ASP A 75 11.00 0.13 -20.31
C ASP A 75 9.85 -0.62 -21.00
N SER A 76 9.69 -1.91 -20.71
CA SER A 76 8.55 -2.69 -21.21
C SER A 76 7.23 -2.24 -20.60
N ALA A 77 7.21 -2.02 -19.28
CA ALA A 77 6.03 -1.52 -18.57
C ALA A 77 5.65 -0.09 -19.02
N LEU A 78 6.64 0.76 -19.28
CA LEU A 78 6.41 2.12 -19.77
C LEU A 78 5.89 2.17 -21.21
N GLY A 79 6.12 1.14 -22.02
CA GLY A 79 5.64 1.08 -23.41
C GLY A 79 4.12 1.17 -23.56
N SER A 80 3.37 0.82 -22.52
CA SER A 80 1.91 0.93 -22.49
C SER A 80 1.40 2.30 -22.01
N LEU A 81 2.30 3.19 -21.58
CA LEU A 81 1.98 4.49 -20.98
C LEU A 81 2.08 5.66 -21.94
N ASP A 82 1.95 5.40 -23.26
CA ASP A 82 1.99 6.43 -24.29
C ASP A 82 1.03 7.59 -23.98
N GLY A 83 1.59 8.83 -24.03
CA GLY A 83 0.85 10.05 -23.71
C GLY A 83 0.71 10.37 -22.21
N THR A 84 1.18 9.50 -21.31
CA THR A 84 1.23 9.77 -19.87
C THR A 84 2.51 10.54 -19.55
N GLN A 85 2.38 11.61 -18.75
CA GLN A 85 3.56 12.31 -18.23
C GLN A 85 4.24 11.44 -17.17
N VAL A 86 5.49 11.08 -17.41
CA VAL A 86 6.29 10.20 -16.55
C VAL A 86 7.54 10.93 -16.08
N ASP A 87 7.75 10.99 -14.76
CA ASP A 87 8.98 11.46 -14.15
C ASP A 87 9.93 10.27 -13.96
N ARG A 88 11.19 10.43 -14.37
CA ARG A 88 12.24 9.42 -14.16
C ARG A 88 13.35 10.04 -13.30
N PRO A 89 13.22 10.03 -11.96
CA PRO A 89 14.18 10.67 -11.07
C PRO A 89 15.55 9.98 -11.06
N ARG A 90 15.57 8.67 -11.42
CA ARG A 90 16.79 7.87 -11.52
C ARG A 90 16.56 6.66 -12.44
N ASP A 91 17.65 5.98 -12.79
CA ASP A 91 17.57 4.74 -13.57
C ASP A 91 16.78 3.68 -12.79
N GLY A 92 15.94 2.94 -13.50
CA GLY A 92 15.11 1.88 -12.93
C GLY A 92 13.86 2.38 -12.18
N GLU A 93 13.57 3.67 -12.16
CA GLU A 93 12.38 4.22 -11.52
C GLU A 93 11.61 5.17 -12.42
N ALA A 94 10.29 5.09 -12.36
CA ALA A 94 9.38 5.99 -13.05
C ALA A 94 8.16 6.28 -12.20
N TYR A 95 7.68 7.52 -12.19
CA TYR A 95 6.51 7.95 -11.42
C TYR A 95 5.56 8.75 -12.30
N MET A 96 4.27 8.60 -12.04
CA MET A 96 3.20 9.30 -12.73
C MET A 96 2.05 9.66 -11.79
N ASP A 97 1.42 10.79 -12.05
CA ASP A 97 0.18 11.14 -11.39
C ASP A 97 -0.99 10.49 -12.14
N VAL A 98 -1.86 9.78 -11.43
CA VAL A 98 -2.99 9.06 -12.01
C VAL A 98 -4.25 9.91 -11.89
N SER A 99 -5.06 9.65 -10.88
CA SER A 99 -6.30 10.36 -10.58
C SER A 99 -6.45 10.49 -9.08
N GLU A 100 -7.39 11.28 -8.60
CA GLU A 100 -7.70 11.46 -7.17
C GLU A 100 -6.49 11.86 -6.30
N GLY A 101 -5.40 12.36 -6.91
CA GLY A 101 -4.17 12.68 -6.21
C GLY A 101 -3.21 11.49 -5.99
N LEU A 102 -3.54 10.30 -6.49
CA LEU A 102 -2.64 9.15 -6.45
C LEU A 102 -1.43 9.38 -7.34
N ARG A 103 -0.24 9.23 -6.78
CA ARG A 103 1.01 9.11 -7.51
C ARG A 103 1.46 7.65 -7.48
N LEU A 104 1.61 7.06 -8.67
CA LEU A 104 2.04 5.67 -8.84
C LEU A 104 3.48 5.64 -9.33
N GLY A 105 4.29 4.73 -8.77
CA GLY A 105 5.65 4.44 -9.19
C GLY A 105 5.76 3.07 -9.84
N LEU A 106 6.71 2.92 -10.76
CA LEU A 106 7.20 1.65 -11.27
C LEU A 106 8.69 1.56 -10.96
N VAL A 107 9.12 0.46 -10.35
CA VAL A 107 10.52 0.21 -9.95
C VAL A 107 11.00 -1.09 -10.59
N GLU A 108 12.10 -1.01 -11.33
CA GLU A 108 12.69 -2.21 -11.91
C GLU A 108 13.44 -3.00 -10.84
N ALA A 109 12.92 -4.18 -10.53
CA ALA A 109 13.54 -5.11 -9.60
C ALA A 109 13.06 -6.53 -9.89
N PRO A 110 13.78 -7.57 -9.43
CA PRO A 110 13.32 -8.96 -9.56
C PRO A 110 11.95 -9.15 -8.92
N THR A 111 11.04 -9.80 -9.63
CA THR A 111 9.70 -10.14 -9.16
C THR A 111 9.26 -11.46 -9.78
N GLU A 112 8.46 -12.23 -9.04
CA GLU A 112 7.88 -13.51 -9.47
C GLU A 112 6.51 -13.35 -10.14
N VAL A 113 5.89 -12.17 -10.00
CA VAL A 113 4.62 -11.80 -10.61
C VAL A 113 4.80 -10.61 -11.53
N GLU A 114 3.82 -10.32 -12.38
CA GLU A 114 3.92 -9.24 -13.35
C GLU A 114 4.12 -7.88 -12.68
N TYR A 115 3.35 -7.62 -11.61
CA TYR A 115 3.45 -6.43 -10.76
C TYR A 115 3.37 -6.86 -9.30
N ASP A 116 4.26 -6.37 -8.45
CA ASP A 116 4.22 -6.56 -7.01
C ASP A 116 4.34 -5.22 -6.29
N LEU A 117 3.98 -5.14 -5.04
CA LEU A 117 4.24 -3.95 -4.24
C LEU A 117 5.75 -3.86 -3.97
N ASP A 118 6.37 -2.76 -4.39
CA ASP A 118 7.76 -2.45 -4.07
C ASP A 118 7.85 -1.67 -2.77
N HIS A 119 7.21 -0.50 -2.75
CA HIS A 119 7.16 0.31 -1.55
C HIS A 119 5.95 1.25 -1.53
N VAL A 120 5.61 1.68 -0.31
CA VAL A 120 4.74 2.81 -0.06
C VAL A 120 5.56 3.91 0.57
N ALA A 121 5.57 5.08 -0.03
CA ALA A 121 6.24 6.24 0.51
C ALA A 121 5.26 7.13 1.27
N LEU A 122 5.64 7.51 2.48
CA LEU A 122 4.86 8.35 3.37
C LEU A 122 5.62 9.64 3.69
N TRP A 123 4.89 10.74 3.82
CA TRP A 123 5.40 11.95 4.44
C TRP A 123 5.43 11.79 5.96
N SER A 124 6.50 12.22 6.59
CA SER A 124 6.65 12.25 8.04
C SER A 124 7.38 13.51 8.48
N ARG A 125 7.01 14.04 9.66
CA ARG A 125 7.72 15.14 10.30
C ARG A 125 9.07 14.70 10.87
N THR A 126 9.16 13.44 11.27
CA THR A 126 10.34 12.84 11.91
C THR A 126 10.60 11.44 11.32
N PRO A 127 11.11 11.35 10.06
CA PRO A 127 11.21 10.07 9.33
C PRO A 127 11.93 8.96 10.07
N GLU A 128 13.03 9.27 10.77
CA GLU A 128 13.82 8.31 11.54
C GLU A 128 13.02 7.76 12.73
N GLU A 129 12.35 8.61 13.49
CA GLU A 129 11.52 8.22 14.63
C GLU A 129 10.32 7.40 14.17
N THR A 130 9.68 7.84 13.07
CA THR A 130 8.57 7.12 12.47
C THR A 130 8.98 5.70 12.03
N ALA A 131 10.17 5.56 11.41
CA ALA A 131 10.69 4.25 11.05
C ALA A 131 10.89 3.34 12.29
N GLU A 132 11.44 3.90 13.39
CA GLU A 132 11.61 3.17 14.65
C GLU A 132 10.25 2.74 15.25
N GLU A 133 9.24 3.60 15.19
CA GLU A 133 7.89 3.26 15.67
C GLU A 133 7.25 2.13 14.84
N TYR A 134 7.48 2.09 13.51
CA TYR A 134 7.01 0.99 12.66
C TYR A 134 7.70 -0.35 12.98
N LEU A 135 8.94 -0.37 13.47
CA LEU A 135 9.54 -1.59 14.02
C LEU A 135 8.70 -2.15 15.18
N GLY A 136 8.15 -1.25 15.99
CA GLY A 136 7.19 -1.60 17.03
C GLY A 136 5.89 -2.22 16.51
N LEU A 137 5.52 -2.03 15.27
CA LEU A 137 4.36 -2.64 14.62
C LEU A 137 4.70 -3.98 13.92
N GLY A 138 5.91 -4.52 14.10
CA GLY A 138 6.33 -5.81 13.57
C GLY A 138 7.05 -5.76 12.22
N PHE A 139 7.29 -4.56 11.68
CA PHE A 139 8.13 -4.40 10.50
C PHE A 139 9.61 -4.65 10.84
N SER A 140 10.40 -5.04 9.86
CA SER A 140 11.84 -5.30 10.01
C SER A 140 12.67 -4.06 9.65
N PRO A 141 13.86 -3.88 10.27
CA PRO A 141 14.74 -2.80 9.89
C PRO A 141 15.30 -3.02 8.48
N ALA A 142 15.43 -1.92 7.72
CA ALA A 142 16.01 -1.94 6.38
C ALA A 142 17.06 -0.84 6.20
N SER A 143 17.97 -1.04 5.24
CA SER A 143 18.87 0.05 4.83
C SER A 143 18.06 1.17 4.18
N PRO A 144 18.48 2.44 4.30
CA PRO A 144 17.80 3.56 3.65
C PRO A 144 17.53 3.29 2.16
N GLY A 145 16.42 3.81 1.66
CA GLY A 145 16.06 3.71 0.27
C GLY A 145 17.05 4.43 -0.67
N PRO A 146 16.91 4.29 -1.99
CA PRO A 146 17.79 4.95 -2.96
C PRO A 146 17.79 6.49 -2.86
N SER A 147 16.73 7.07 -2.29
CA SER A 147 16.61 8.51 -1.99
C SER A 147 17.33 8.91 -0.69
N GLY A 148 17.86 7.97 0.08
CA GLY A 148 18.36 8.17 1.44
C GLY A 148 17.27 8.21 2.52
N ALA A 149 15.99 8.01 2.15
CA ALA A 149 14.90 8.00 3.10
C ALA A 149 14.97 6.77 4.02
N PRO A 150 14.77 6.96 5.34
CA PRO A 150 14.56 5.84 6.27
C PRO A 150 13.42 4.96 5.78
N ARG A 151 13.54 3.65 5.98
CA ARG A 151 12.48 2.71 5.62
C ARG A 151 12.51 1.47 6.49
N VAL A 152 11.38 0.81 6.53
CA VAL A 152 11.21 -0.52 7.13
C VAL A 152 10.79 -1.51 6.05
N GLU A 153 10.95 -2.80 6.33
CA GLU A 153 10.72 -3.88 5.37
C GLU A 153 9.70 -4.87 5.90
N VAL A 154 8.90 -5.41 4.98
CA VAL A 154 8.01 -6.55 5.21
C VAL A 154 7.94 -7.41 3.95
N GLY A 155 8.47 -8.64 4.01
CA GLY A 155 8.41 -9.64 2.92
C GLY A 155 8.98 -9.16 1.58
N GLY A 156 10.04 -8.34 1.63
CA GLY A 156 10.69 -7.78 0.44
C GLY A 156 10.06 -6.50 -0.09
N ALA A 157 8.96 -6.03 0.48
CA ALA A 157 8.41 -4.70 0.22
C ALA A 157 8.80 -3.72 1.34
N PHE A 158 8.66 -2.41 1.08
CA PHE A 158 9.11 -1.39 2.01
C PHE A 158 8.03 -0.35 2.32
N VAL A 159 8.13 0.26 3.51
CA VAL A 159 7.47 1.53 3.81
C VAL A 159 8.59 2.56 4.01
N GLU A 160 8.62 3.60 3.17
CA GLU A 160 9.62 4.66 3.18
C GLU A 160 9.07 5.94 3.81
N PHE A 161 9.87 6.61 4.61
CA PHE A 161 9.47 7.83 5.30
C PHE A 161 10.29 9.02 4.78
N HIS A 162 9.58 9.99 4.20
CA HIS A 162 10.19 11.19 3.62
C HIS A 162 9.88 12.41 4.45
N GLN A 163 10.89 13.27 4.66
CA GLN A 163 10.71 14.52 5.37
C GLN A 163 9.62 15.37 4.70
N GLY A 164 8.56 15.68 5.44
CA GLY A 164 7.47 16.51 4.97
C GLY A 164 6.32 16.60 5.97
N GLU A 165 5.28 17.31 5.57
CA GLU A 165 4.08 17.50 6.39
C GLU A 165 2.98 16.54 5.91
N PRO A 166 2.63 15.50 6.68
CA PRO A 166 1.51 14.61 6.35
C PRO A 166 0.16 15.31 6.46
N GLY A 167 0.11 16.39 7.24
CA GLY A 167 -1.16 17.01 7.59
C GLY A 167 -2.00 16.14 8.53
N ASP A 168 -3.25 16.52 8.68
CA ASP A 168 -4.28 15.76 9.37
C ASP A 168 -5.61 15.96 8.61
N PRO A 169 -5.68 15.43 7.37
CA PRO A 169 -6.84 15.65 6.54
C PRO A 169 -8.06 14.91 7.09
N GLU A 170 -9.21 15.57 7.05
CA GLU A 170 -10.49 14.94 7.39
C GLU A 170 -10.82 13.79 6.42
N ARG A 171 -10.34 13.90 5.18
CA ARG A 171 -10.61 12.94 4.09
C ARG A 171 -9.31 12.48 3.43
N PRO A 172 -8.50 11.63 4.10
CA PRO A 172 -7.23 11.15 3.54
C PRO A 172 -7.46 10.24 2.33
N LEU A 173 -6.52 10.29 1.37
CA LEU A 173 -6.49 9.35 0.25
C LEU A 173 -6.14 7.93 0.71
N LEU A 174 -5.15 7.80 1.59
CA LEU A 174 -4.75 6.51 2.15
C LEU A 174 -5.76 6.06 3.19
N ASN A 175 -6.41 4.91 2.95
CA ASN A 175 -7.26 4.27 3.94
C ASN A 175 -6.41 3.46 4.93
N HIS A 176 -5.59 2.51 4.44
CA HIS A 176 -4.69 1.71 5.25
C HIS A 176 -3.58 1.04 4.42
N LEU A 177 -2.57 0.56 5.12
CA LEU A 177 -1.59 -0.40 4.62
C LEU A 177 -1.94 -1.77 5.20
N ALA A 178 -2.10 -2.79 4.35
CA ALA A 178 -2.39 -4.13 4.81
C ALA A 178 -1.15 -5.02 4.74
N VAL A 179 -0.87 -5.71 5.83
CA VAL A 179 0.18 -6.73 5.91
C VAL A 179 -0.44 -8.10 6.16
N LEU A 180 0.01 -9.10 5.40
CA LEU A 180 -0.43 -10.48 5.58
C LEU A 180 0.18 -11.05 6.85
N VAL A 181 -0.63 -11.77 7.62
CA VAL A 181 -0.22 -12.46 8.85
C VAL A 181 -0.77 -13.87 8.90
N GLU A 182 -0.06 -14.76 9.59
CA GLU A 182 -0.53 -16.14 9.80
C GLU A 182 -1.78 -16.19 10.71
N SER A 183 -1.84 -15.31 11.72
CA SER A 183 -2.94 -15.27 12.69
C SER A 183 -3.30 -13.82 13.06
N ALA A 184 -4.46 -13.38 12.64
CA ALA A 184 -5.02 -12.10 13.08
C ALA A 184 -5.39 -12.10 14.56
N GLU A 185 -5.81 -13.25 15.11
CA GLU A 185 -6.14 -13.38 16.54
C GLU A 185 -4.92 -13.10 17.44
N GLU A 186 -3.74 -13.60 17.05
CA GLU A 186 -2.50 -13.32 17.79
C GLU A 186 -2.13 -11.83 17.75
N HIS A 187 -2.34 -11.17 16.60
CA HIS A 187 -2.12 -9.73 16.49
C HIS A 187 -3.14 -8.90 17.28
N ILE A 188 -4.40 -9.34 17.36
CA ILE A 188 -5.40 -8.72 18.22
C ILE A 188 -4.98 -8.82 19.70
N ALA A 189 -4.53 -10.00 20.12
CA ALA A 189 -4.06 -10.20 21.48
C ALA A 189 -2.84 -9.32 21.80
N GLU A 190 -1.84 -9.28 20.90
CA GLU A 190 -0.66 -8.45 21.04
C GLU A 190 -1.01 -6.96 21.06
N ALA A 191 -1.88 -6.49 20.17
CA ALA A 191 -2.32 -5.09 20.13
C ALA A 191 -2.98 -4.67 21.45
N ARG A 192 -3.82 -5.53 22.01
CA ARG A 192 -4.47 -5.29 23.31
C ARG A 192 -3.46 -5.26 24.46
N ASP A 193 -2.54 -6.24 24.50
CA ASP A 193 -1.52 -6.34 25.55
C ASP A 193 -0.58 -5.13 25.56
N ARG A 194 -0.26 -4.62 24.38
CA ARG A 194 0.59 -3.44 24.20
C ARG A 194 -0.16 -2.11 24.30
N GLY A 195 -1.48 -2.13 24.38
CA GLY A 195 -2.31 -0.93 24.43
C GLY A 195 -2.30 -0.12 23.14
N LEU A 196 -2.12 -0.78 21.97
CA LEU A 196 -2.22 -0.11 20.67
C LEU A 196 -3.67 0.37 20.45
N GLU A 197 -3.80 1.50 19.75
CA GLU A 197 -5.11 2.04 19.38
C GLU A 197 -5.74 1.19 18.26
N ILE A 198 -6.64 0.28 18.62
CA ILE A 198 -7.40 -0.54 17.67
C ILE A 198 -8.54 0.31 17.10
N ASP A 199 -8.58 0.46 15.77
CA ASP A 199 -9.65 1.13 15.05
C ASP A 199 -10.84 0.17 14.83
N ASN A 200 -10.57 -1.03 14.31
CA ASN A 200 -11.61 -2.00 13.97
C ASN A 200 -11.06 -3.43 13.95
N ILE A 201 -11.98 -4.40 14.05
CA ILE A 201 -11.73 -5.82 13.81
C ILE A 201 -12.80 -6.30 12.83
N VAL A 202 -12.38 -6.93 11.74
CA VAL A 202 -13.25 -7.39 10.66
C VAL A 202 -13.14 -8.89 10.51
N ASP A 203 -14.28 -9.57 10.62
CA ASP A 203 -14.41 -11.01 10.37
C ASP A 203 -15.29 -11.20 9.13
N ALA A 204 -14.65 -11.21 7.95
CA ALA A 204 -15.31 -11.40 6.67
C ALA A 204 -15.29 -12.88 6.22
N ALA A 205 -15.96 -13.18 5.12
CA ALA A 205 -16.03 -14.56 4.59
C ALA A 205 -14.64 -15.14 4.24
N ASN A 206 -13.76 -14.30 3.66
CA ASN A 206 -12.44 -14.70 3.15
C ASN A 206 -11.28 -14.27 4.04
N THR A 207 -11.47 -13.28 4.92
CA THR A 207 -10.40 -12.67 5.69
C THR A 207 -10.81 -12.45 7.16
N TYR A 208 -9.81 -12.44 8.03
CA TYR A 208 -9.94 -11.96 9.40
C TYR A 208 -8.86 -10.92 9.63
N ALA A 209 -9.21 -9.75 10.15
CA ALA A 209 -8.26 -8.64 10.22
C ALA A 209 -8.45 -7.76 11.46
N VAL A 210 -7.35 -7.15 11.91
CA VAL A 210 -7.36 -6.07 12.90
C VAL A 210 -6.67 -4.84 12.31
N PHE A 211 -7.30 -3.68 12.51
CA PHE A 211 -6.79 -2.38 12.11
C PHE A 211 -6.27 -1.63 13.33
N VAL A 212 -5.02 -1.19 13.31
CA VAL A 212 -4.44 -0.37 14.37
C VAL A 212 -3.98 0.97 13.80
N TRP A 213 -4.06 2.03 14.62
CA TRP A 213 -3.49 3.31 14.26
C TRP A 213 -1.98 3.30 14.50
N GLY A 214 -1.24 3.53 13.44
CA GLY A 214 0.21 3.75 13.46
C GLY A 214 0.58 5.23 13.47
N PRO A 215 1.88 5.51 13.41
CA PRO A 215 2.41 6.85 13.29
C PRO A 215 1.83 7.61 12.09
N GLU A 216 1.85 8.93 12.17
CA GLU A 216 1.29 9.85 11.15
C GLU A 216 -0.20 9.56 10.81
N ARG A 217 -0.92 8.95 11.76
CA ARG A 217 -2.34 8.56 11.60
C ARG A 217 -2.59 7.66 10.41
N VAL A 218 -1.62 6.84 10.05
CA VAL A 218 -1.75 5.79 9.04
C VAL A 218 -2.24 4.51 9.70
N LYS A 219 -3.33 3.94 9.22
CA LYS A 219 -3.81 2.65 9.70
C LYS A 219 -2.99 1.51 9.10
N VAL A 220 -2.64 0.54 9.94
CA VAL A 220 -2.05 -0.74 9.54
C VAL A 220 -3.08 -1.83 9.79
N GLU A 221 -3.41 -2.58 8.74
CA GLU A 221 -4.25 -3.77 8.80
C GLU A 221 -3.35 -5.00 8.88
N TYR A 222 -3.57 -5.85 9.89
CA TYR A 222 -3.02 -7.20 9.95
C TYR A 222 -4.10 -8.16 9.48
N VAL A 223 -3.96 -8.66 8.25
CA VAL A 223 -4.96 -9.49 7.58
C VAL A 223 -4.51 -10.95 7.49
N GLU A 224 -5.36 -11.84 7.95
CA GLU A 224 -5.27 -13.28 7.75
C GLU A 224 -6.19 -13.68 6.60
N HIS A 225 -5.64 -14.40 5.61
CA HIS A 225 -6.45 -15.04 4.59
C HIS A 225 -6.99 -16.37 5.11
N LYS A 226 -8.30 -16.47 5.30
CA LYS A 226 -8.94 -17.69 5.76
C LYS A 226 -8.75 -18.84 4.76
N PRO A 227 -8.86 -20.12 5.19
CA PRO A 227 -8.82 -21.27 4.27
C PRO A 227 -9.85 -21.19 3.13
N THR A 228 -10.92 -20.43 3.32
CA THR A 228 -11.97 -20.15 2.33
C THR A 228 -11.61 -19.03 1.34
N PHE A 229 -10.42 -18.43 1.45
CA PHE A 229 -9.96 -17.38 0.56
C PHE A 229 -9.93 -17.87 -0.88
N SER A 230 -10.79 -17.31 -1.74
CA SER A 230 -11.07 -17.80 -3.08
C SER A 230 -10.98 -16.73 -4.17
N LEU A 231 -10.37 -15.59 -3.90
CA LEU A 231 -10.09 -14.59 -4.93
C LEU A 231 -9.01 -15.14 -5.89
N THR A 232 -9.18 -14.92 -7.15
CA THR A 232 -8.29 -15.44 -8.22
C THR A 232 -7.66 -14.31 -9.03
#